data_ce900b8243bd335090c177521ced60d5
#
_entry.id   ce900b8243bd335090c177521ced60d5
#
_cell.length_a   1.000
_cell.length_b   1.000
_cell.length_c   1.000
_cell.angle_alpha   90.00
_cell.angle_beta   90.00
_cell.angle_gamma   90.00
#
_symmetry.space_group_name_H-M   'P 1'
#
loop_
_entity.id
_entity.type
_entity.pdbx_description
1 polymer ?
#
loop_
_entity_poly.entity_id
_entity_poly.type
_entity_poly.pdbx_seq_one_letter_code
_entity_poly.pdbx_strand_id
1 'polypeptide(L)'
;TAGARLCLEQQGMYPLLEYCIAGHHAGLPDYGNELDTGSASTLAGRGKKRIEDYQAYKTEVQIPALTTLPFNPTETENPDFSLSFFMRMLYSCLVDADFLDTEDFMKAGKTQREAGENLTTLLQKLEKHVEDWLKNKETESVNGRRTEILRNCMEQGENSKGLFRLTIPTGGGKTTASLGFALKHGVYNHMDRIIYVIPYTSIIEQNAEVFRKILGDQNVLENHYNVDYDSSEEFKPMQLAAENWDKPVVVTTNVQFFESLYANKSSKCRKLHNMANSVIIFDEAQMLPVD
;
A
#
# COMPACT_ATOMS: atom_id res chain seq x y z
N THR A 1 17.12 -15.06 -15.05
CA THR A 1 17.29 -13.86 -15.91
C THR A 1 18.75 -13.39 -15.88
N ALA A 2 19.18 -12.63 -16.89
CA ALA A 2 20.53 -12.06 -16.96
C ALA A 2 20.81 -11.12 -15.78
N GLY A 3 19.86 -10.25 -15.42
CA GLY A 3 20.00 -9.37 -14.27
C GLY A 3 20.19 -10.08 -12.94
N ALA A 4 19.47 -11.18 -12.69
CA ALA A 4 19.67 -11.98 -11.47
C ALA A 4 21.07 -12.64 -11.45
N ARG A 5 21.55 -13.13 -12.59
CA ARG A 5 22.93 -13.66 -12.70
C ARG A 5 23.97 -12.61 -12.43
N LEU A 6 23.77 -11.41 -12.94
CA LEU A 6 24.63 -10.28 -12.69
C LEU A 6 24.73 -9.95 -11.19
N CYS A 7 23.59 -9.98 -10.48
CA CYS A 7 23.57 -9.75 -9.04
C CYS A 7 24.37 -10.80 -8.25
N LEU A 8 24.37 -12.07 -8.68
CA LEU A 8 25.20 -13.12 -8.08
C LEU A 8 26.71 -12.86 -8.18
N GLU A 9 27.15 -12.12 -9.18
CA GLU A 9 28.56 -11.75 -9.41
C GLU A 9 29.01 -10.54 -8.58
N GLN A 10 28.05 -9.88 -7.91
CA GLN A 10 28.31 -8.67 -7.12
C GLN A 10 28.24 -8.95 -5.62
N GLN A 11 28.68 -7.96 -4.82
CA GLN A 11 28.67 -7.99 -3.35
C GLN A 11 27.70 -6.94 -2.77
N GLY A 12 27.60 -6.86 -1.44
CA GLY A 12 26.78 -5.88 -0.74
C GLY A 12 25.30 -6.23 -0.79
N MET A 13 24.45 -5.32 -1.30
CA MET A 13 22.99 -5.51 -1.37
C MET A 13 22.51 -6.33 -2.57
N TYR A 14 23.38 -6.69 -3.49
CA TYR A 14 23.01 -7.38 -4.72
C TYR A 14 22.28 -8.73 -4.52
N PRO A 15 22.56 -9.54 -3.48
CA PRO A 15 21.78 -10.75 -3.21
C PRO A 15 20.27 -10.48 -2.97
N LEU A 16 19.91 -9.33 -2.38
CA LEU A 16 18.51 -8.94 -2.21
C LEU A 16 17.87 -8.56 -3.55
N LEU A 17 18.62 -7.86 -4.40
CA LEU A 17 18.17 -7.52 -5.75
C LEU A 17 18.07 -8.75 -6.65
N GLU A 18 18.98 -9.72 -6.51
CA GLU A 18 18.88 -11.01 -7.21
C GLU A 18 17.53 -11.67 -6.95
N TYR A 19 17.12 -11.70 -5.69
CA TYR A 19 15.85 -12.31 -5.27
C TYR A 19 14.67 -11.62 -5.95
N CYS A 20 14.65 -10.29 -5.91
CA CYS A 20 13.61 -9.48 -6.55
C CYS A 20 13.57 -9.69 -8.07
N ILE A 21 14.73 -9.62 -8.72
CA ILE A 21 14.86 -9.75 -10.18
C ILE A 21 14.55 -11.19 -10.62
N ALA A 22 14.93 -12.20 -9.87
CA ALA A 22 14.58 -13.60 -10.18
C ALA A 22 13.06 -13.83 -10.10
N GLY A 23 12.37 -13.08 -9.24
CA GLY A 23 10.95 -13.21 -8.96
C GLY A 23 10.00 -12.39 -9.81
N HIS A 24 10.43 -11.31 -10.48
CA HIS A 24 9.54 -10.26 -10.99
C HIS A 24 8.43 -10.75 -11.94
N HIS A 25 8.69 -11.74 -12.79
CA HIS A 25 7.66 -12.30 -13.67
C HIS A 25 6.80 -13.40 -13.02
N ALA A 26 7.40 -14.23 -12.15
CA ALA A 26 6.76 -15.47 -11.68
C ALA A 26 6.38 -15.46 -10.20
N GLY A 27 6.66 -14.39 -9.49
CA GLY A 27 6.56 -14.28 -8.04
C GLY A 27 7.86 -14.63 -7.32
N LEU A 28 7.97 -14.17 -6.06
CA LEU A 28 9.11 -14.47 -5.20
C LEU A 28 9.25 -15.99 -5.03
N PRO A 29 10.38 -16.58 -5.43
CA PRO A 29 10.60 -18.02 -5.30
C PRO A 29 10.97 -18.41 -3.87
N ASP A 30 10.88 -19.67 -3.55
CA ASP A 30 11.57 -20.22 -2.39
C ASP A 30 13.09 -20.16 -2.62
N TYR A 31 13.86 -20.05 -1.53
CA TYR A 31 15.31 -19.94 -1.64
C TYR A 31 15.92 -21.22 -2.28
N GLY A 32 15.45 -22.38 -1.85
CA GLY A 32 15.99 -23.67 -2.28
C GLY A 32 17.23 -24.07 -1.51
N ASN A 33 18.05 -24.96 -2.10
CA ASN A 33 19.27 -25.44 -1.50
C ASN A 33 20.36 -25.74 -2.57
N GLU A 34 21.56 -26.09 -2.11
CA GLU A 34 22.71 -26.33 -2.99
C GLU A 34 22.52 -27.53 -3.94
N LEU A 35 21.63 -28.46 -3.62
CA LEU A 35 21.35 -29.64 -4.45
C LEU A 35 20.37 -29.37 -5.59
N ASP A 36 19.68 -28.20 -5.56
CA ASP A 36 18.76 -27.82 -6.60
C ASP A 36 19.46 -27.69 -7.95
N THR A 37 18.83 -28.25 -8.98
CA THR A 37 19.34 -28.18 -10.36
C THR A 37 18.76 -26.97 -11.09
N GLY A 38 19.31 -26.63 -12.25
CA GLY A 38 18.82 -25.52 -13.08
C GLY A 38 17.37 -25.67 -13.57
N SER A 39 16.72 -26.83 -13.36
CA SER A 39 15.30 -27.07 -13.63
C SER A 39 14.40 -26.72 -12.46
N ALA A 40 14.95 -26.54 -11.25
CA ALA A 40 14.15 -26.16 -10.07
C ALA A 40 13.66 -24.70 -10.17
N SER A 41 12.46 -24.45 -9.61
CA SER A 41 11.84 -23.12 -9.58
C SER A 41 12.37 -22.21 -8.47
N THR A 42 13.20 -22.74 -7.57
CA THR A 42 13.83 -22.03 -6.46
C THR A 42 14.86 -21.00 -6.92
N LEU A 43 15.25 -20.06 -6.06
CA LEU A 43 16.29 -19.10 -6.35
C LEU A 43 17.61 -19.78 -6.68
N ALA A 44 18.04 -20.76 -5.85
CA ALA A 44 19.24 -21.54 -6.05
C ALA A 44 19.25 -22.29 -7.40
N GLY A 45 18.12 -22.88 -7.78
CA GLY A 45 17.97 -23.55 -9.07
C GLY A 45 18.01 -22.58 -10.25
N ARG A 46 17.30 -21.45 -10.14
CA ARG A 46 17.32 -20.38 -11.17
C ARG A 46 18.71 -19.81 -11.38
N GLY A 47 19.50 -19.70 -10.31
CA GLY A 47 20.90 -19.28 -10.36
C GLY A 47 21.81 -20.23 -11.16
N LYS A 48 21.49 -21.51 -11.26
CA LYS A 48 22.24 -22.54 -12.03
C LYS A 48 21.78 -22.70 -13.48
N LYS A 49 20.67 -22.05 -13.87
CA LYS A 49 20.15 -22.15 -15.23
C LYS A 49 21.13 -21.57 -16.24
N ARG A 50 21.35 -22.28 -17.35
CA ARG A 50 22.16 -21.75 -18.47
C ARG A 50 21.44 -20.54 -19.07
N ILE A 51 22.17 -19.46 -19.25
CA ILE A 51 21.70 -18.24 -19.92
C ILE A 51 22.66 -17.93 -21.08
N GLU A 52 22.15 -17.24 -22.08
CA GLU A 52 22.94 -16.74 -23.19
C GLU A 52 23.86 -15.60 -22.75
N ASP A 53 24.82 -15.20 -23.60
CA ASP A 53 25.69 -14.07 -23.32
C ASP A 53 24.88 -12.79 -23.16
N TYR A 54 25.09 -12.09 -22.04
CA TYR A 54 24.40 -10.86 -21.68
C TYR A 54 25.35 -9.68 -21.45
N GLN A 55 26.62 -9.79 -21.85
CA GLN A 55 27.65 -8.79 -21.54
C GLN A 55 27.47 -7.45 -22.28
N ALA A 56 26.59 -7.39 -23.28
CA ALA A 56 26.36 -6.18 -24.09
C ALA A 56 25.93 -4.96 -23.23
N TYR A 57 25.26 -5.18 -22.09
CA TYR A 57 24.84 -4.11 -21.18
C TYR A 57 26.01 -3.22 -20.70
N LYS A 58 27.26 -3.74 -20.67
CA LYS A 58 28.45 -3.01 -20.19
C LYS A 58 28.77 -1.77 -21.02
N THR A 59 28.26 -1.71 -22.24
CA THR A 59 28.45 -0.53 -23.11
C THR A 59 27.37 0.54 -22.88
N GLU A 60 26.28 0.19 -22.21
CA GLU A 60 25.10 1.05 -22.05
C GLU A 60 24.86 1.47 -20.60
N VAL A 61 25.19 0.60 -19.64
CA VAL A 61 24.84 0.79 -18.22
C VAL A 61 26.05 0.60 -17.32
N GLN A 62 26.30 1.57 -16.44
CA GLN A 62 27.20 1.41 -15.31
C GLN A 62 26.44 0.89 -14.10
N ILE A 63 26.93 -0.21 -13.51
CA ILE A 63 26.34 -0.79 -12.30
C ILE A 63 26.86 -0.01 -11.09
N PRO A 64 25.95 0.58 -10.26
CA PRO A 64 26.37 1.30 -9.08
C PRO A 64 26.91 0.35 -8.00
N ALA A 65 27.82 0.80 -7.17
CA ALA A 65 28.25 0.06 -6.00
C ALA A 65 27.21 0.21 -4.87
N LEU A 66 26.47 -0.85 -4.59
CA LEU A 66 25.45 -0.90 -3.51
C LEU A 66 26.03 -1.66 -2.31
N THR A 67 26.80 -0.97 -1.48
CA THR A 67 27.58 -1.58 -0.41
C THR A 67 26.87 -1.64 0.93
N THR A 68 25.91 -0.75 1.17
CA THR A 68 25.26 -0.60 2.49
C THR A 68 23.74 -0.61 2.38
N LEU A 69 23.09 -1.22 3.37
CA LEU A 69 21.64 -1.11 3.57
C LEU A 69 21.28 0.31 4.04
N PRO A 70 20.08 0.82 3.73
CA PRO A 70 19.61 2.12 4.20
C PRO A 70 19.26 2.15 5.69
N PHE A 71 19.33 1.02 6.38
CA PHE A 71 19.11 0.85 7.82
C PHE A 71 20.01 -0.26 8.36
N ASN A 72 20.20 -0.28 9.67
CA ASN A 72 20.92 -1.35 10.35
C ASN A 72 19.92 -2.41 10.86
N PRO A 73 19.85 -3.61 10.27
CA PRO A 73 18.91 -4.64 10.70
C PRO A 73 19.08 -5.04 12.17
N THR A 74 20.33 -5.02 12.69
CA THR A 74 20.61 -5.43 14.07
C THR A 74 20.10 -4.48 15.14
N GLU A 75 19.69 -3.28 14.74
CA GLU A 75 19.06 -2.28 15.62
C GLU A 75 17.53 -2.42 15.66
N THR A 76 16.96 -3.35 14.90
CA THR A 76 15.52 -3.64 14.89
C THR A 76 15.19 -4.77 15.87
N GLU A 77 13.95 -4.82 16.34
CA GLU A 77 13.49 -5.88 17.27
C GLU A 77 13.58 -7.28 16.65
N ASN A 78 13.38 -7.37 15.32
CA ASN A 78 13.46 -8.62 14.57
C ASN A 78 14.24 -8.39 13.25
N PRO A 79 15.57 -8.61 13.27
CA PRO A 79 16.44 -8.38 12.11
C PRO A 79 16.03 -9.13 10.85
N ASP A 80 15.68 -10.42 10.98
CA ASP A 80 15.33 -11.26 9.84
C ASP A 80 14.02 -10.84 9.20
N PHE A 81 13.02 -10.49 10.03
CA PHE A 81 11.76 -9.94 9.55
C PHE A 81 11.99 -8.61 8.84
N SER A 82 12.75 -7.70 9.44
CA SER A 82 13.04 -6.39 8.87
C SER A 82 13.72 -6.49 7.51
N LEU A 83 14.69 -7.39 7.38
CA LEU A 83 15.39 -7.62 6.12
C LEU A 83 14.46 -8.25 5.06
N SER A 84 13.66 -9.24 5.44
CA SER A 84 12.71 -9.89 4.52
C SER A 84 11.62 -8.91 4.07
N PHE A 85 11.16 -8.04 4.96
CA PHE A 85 10.17 -7.02 4.63
C PHE A 85 10.75 -5.94 3.71
N PHE A 86 11.98 -5.50 3.97
CA PHE A 86 12.70 -4.58 3.09
C PHE A 86 12.86 -5.16 1.67
N MET A 87 13.24 -6.43 1.56
CA MET A 87 13.32 -7.11 0.27
C MET A 87 11.94 -7.11 -0.44
N ARG A 88 10.84 -7.36 0.29
CA ARG A 88 9.49 -7.28 -0.27
C ARG A 88 9.12 -5.87 -0.74
N MET A 89 9.57 -4.83 -0.03
CA MET A 89 9.40 -3.43 -0.45
C MET A 89 10.14 -3.16 -1.75
N LEU A 90 11.41 -3.59 -1.87
CA LEU A 90 12.18 -3.48 -3.13
C LEU A 90 11.51 -4.24 -4.28
N TYR A 91 11.01 -5.44 -3.99
CA TYR A 91 10.27 -6.24 -4.97
C TYR A 91 9.00 -5.54 -5.43
N SER A 92 8.24 -4.96 -4.51
CA SER A 92 7.04 -4.19 -4.81
C SER A 92 7.32 -3.02 -5.74
N CYS A 93 8.37 -2.24 -5.46
CA CYS A 93 8.79 -1.13 -6.32
C CYS A 93 9.20 -1.62 -7.72
N LEU A 94 9.99 -2.70 -7.79
CA LEU A 94 10.46 -3.25 -9.07
C LEU A 94 9.27 -3.73 -9.92
N VAL A 95 8.37 -4.50 -9.31
CA VAL A 95 7.21 -5.06 -10.03
C VAL A 95 6.27 -3.96 -10.49
N ASP A 96 5.99 -2.96 -9.64
CA ASP A 96 5.10 -1.88 -10.03
C ASP A 96 5.71 -1.02 -11.14
N ALA A 97 7.00 -0.74 -11.10
CA ALA A 97 7.72 -0.04 -12.16
C ALA A 97 7.68 -0.80 -13.51
N ASP A 98 7.88 -2.12 -13.49
CA ASP A 98 7.81 -3.00 -14.67
C ASP A 98 6.40 -2.99 -15.30
N PHE A 99 5.36 -3.06 -14.47
CA PHE A 99 3.98 -2.95 -14.93
C PHE A 99 3.64 -1.56 -15.49
N LEU A 100 4.09 -0.49 -14.83
CA LEU A 100 3.84 0.88 -15.28
C LEU A 100 4.55 1.18 -16.60
N ASP A 101 5.81 0.75 -16.76
CA ASP A 101 6.57 0.90 -17.99
C ASP A 101 5.90 0.14 -19.16
N THR A 102 5.47 -1.10 -18.90
CA THR A 102 4.72 -1.90 -19.88
C THR A 102 3.40 -1.22 -20.29
N GLU A 103 2.69 -0.66 -19.32
CA GLU A 103 1.44 0.06 -19.56
C GLU A 103 1.68 1.30 -20.44
N ASP A 104 2.68 2.10 -20.14
CA ASP A 104 3.05 3.29 -20.89
C ASP A 104 3.48 2.94 -22.31
N PHE A 105 4.25 1.87 -22.48
CA PHE A 105 4.64 1.37 -23.79
C PHE A 105 3.42 0.93 -24.63
N MET A 106 2.53 0.14 -24.04
CA MET A 106 1.33 -0.37 -24.73
C MET A 106 0.34 0.73 -25.13
N LYS A 107 0.28 1.81 -24.37
CA LYS A 107 -0.63 2.94 -24.60
C LYS A 107 0.04 4.13 -25.30
N ALA A 108 1.27 3.99 -25.75
CA ALA A 108 2.08 5.03 -26.39
C ALA A 108 2.11 6.35 -25.58
N GLY A 109 2.29 6.24 -24.25
CA GLY A 109 2.37 7.39 -23.34
C GLY A 109 1.03 8.08 -23.04
N LYS A 110 -0.12 7.48 -23.39
CA LYS A 110 -1.46 8.04 -23.16
C LYS A 110 -2.13 7.57 -21.87
N THR A 111 -1.43 6.86 -21.02
CA THR A 111 -1.99 6.43 -19.73
C THR A 111 -2.07 7.63 -18.79
N GLN A 112 -3.27 8.13 -18.55
CA GLN A 112 -3.50 9.10 -17.49
C GLN A 112 -3.97 8.33 -16.24
N ARG A 113 -3.06 8.19 -15.26
CA ARG A 113 -3.43 7.80 -13.90
C ARG A 113 -3.79 9.08 -13.14
N GLU A 114 -5.00 9.12 -12.61
CA GLU A 114 -5.41 10.23 -11.74
C GLU A 114 -4.95 9.95 -10.32
N ALA A 115 -3.91 10.63 -9.87
CA ALA A 115 -3.34 10.44 -8.53
C ALA A 115 -4.27 10.84 -7.38
N GLY A 116 -5.32 11.62 -7.66
CA GLY A 116 -6.17 12.22 -6.63
C GLY A 116 -5.55 13.47 -6.00
N GLU A 117 -6.24 14.00 -5.00
CA GLU A 117 -5.83 15.22 -4.30
C GLU A 117 -4.98 14.87 -3.06
N ASN A 118 -4.16 15.82 -2.59
CA ASN A 118 -3.36 15.61 -1.38
C ASN A 118 -4.23 15.62 -0.10
N LEU A 119 -3.71 15.04 0.99
CA LEU A 119 -4.45 14.93 2.25
C LEU A 119 -4.85 16.29 2.85
N THR A 120 -4.09 17.36 2.59
CA THR A 120 -4.44 18.72 3.05
C THR A 120 -5.74 19.20 2.40
N THR A 121 -5.87 19.01 1.09
CA THR A 121 -7.11 19.35 0.37
C THR A 121 -8.29 18.49 0.85
N LEU A 122 -8.04 17.19 1.08
CA LEU A 122 -9.08 16.31 1.58
C LEU A 122 -9.53 16.66 3.00
N LEU A 123 -8.61 17.08 3.86
CA LEU A 123 -8.93 17.58 5.19
C LEU A 123 -9.83 18.84 5.10
N GLN A 124 -9.51 19.79 4.23
CA GLN A 124 -10.33 20.97 4.01
C GLN A 124 -11.75 20.61 3.54
N LYS A 125 -11.89 19.61 2.68
CA LYS A 125 -13.21 19.12 2.25
C LYS A 125 -14.00 18.52 3.41
N LEU A 126 -13.35 17.73 4.26
CA LEU A 126 -13.99 17.19 5.46
C LEU A 126 -14.40 18.32 6.42
N GLU A 127 -13.49 19.25 6.72
CA GLU A 127 -13.76 20.38 7.63
C GLU A 127 -14.96 21.20 7.15
N LYS A 128 -15.04 21.48 5.85
CA LYS A 128 -16.19 22.14 5.23
C LYS A 128 -17.48 21.31 5.37
N HIS A 129 -17.41 20.00 5.16
CA HIS A 129 -18.56 19.10 5.28
C HIS A 129 -19.13 19.06 6.71
N VAL A 130 -18.26 19.10 7.71
CA VAL A 130 -18.65 19.03 9.13
C VAL A 130 -18.75 20.38 9.83
N GLU A 131 -18.56 21.49 9.11
CA GLU A 131 -18.50 22.84 9.68
C GLU A 131 -19.71 23.18 10.55
N ASP A 132 -20.93 22.87 10.06
CA ASP A 132 -22.16 23.12 10.80
C ASP A 132 -22.31 22.22 12.02
N TRP A 133 -21.78 21.00 11.94
CA TRP A 133 -21.76 20.08 13.11
C TRP A 133 -20.82 20.62 14.19
N LEU A 134 -19.64 21.09 13.80
CA LEU A 134 -18.65 21.62 14.75
C LEU A 134 -19.09 22.92 15.42
N LYS A 135 -20.01 23.68 14.82
CA LYS A 135 -20.65 24.85 15.43
C LYS A 135 -21.70 24.49 16.49
N ASN A 136 -22.21 23.25 16.48
CA ASN A 136 -23.19 22.79 17.46
C ASN A 136 -22.58 22.73 18.86
N LYS A 137 -23.16 23.45 19.81
CA LYS A 137 -22.74 23.53 21.22
C LYS A 137 -23.60 22.64 22.13
N GLU A 138 -24.60 21.97 21.57
CA GLU A 138 -25.48 21.09 22.33
C GLU A 138 -24.72 19.79 22.69
N THR A 139 -24.61 19.46 23.97
CA THR A 139 -23.84 18.32 24.46
C THR A 139 -24.70 17.11 24.78
N GLU A 140 -25.97 17.32 25.07
CA GLU A 140 -26.88 16.27 25.56
C GLU A 140 -27.58 15.49 24.44
N SER A 141 -27.67 16.03 23.24
CA SER A 141 -28.26 15.32 22.10
C SER A 141 -27.27 14.31 21.48
N VAL A 142 -27.81 13.32 20.76
CA VAL A 142 -27.02 12.35 20.02
C VAL A 142 -26.08 13.06 19.03
N ASN A 143 -26.55 14.10 18.37
CA ASN A 143 -25.74 14.87 17.44
C ASN A 143 -24.66 15.70 18.14
N GLY A 144 -24.93 16.25 19.32
CA GLY A 144 -23.94 16.94 20.13
C GLY A 144 -22.81 16.00 20.56
N ARG A 145 -23.14 14.80 21.04
CA ARG A 145 -22.14 13.77 21.39
C ARG A 145 -21.31 13.33 20.19
N ARG A 146 -21.92 13.15 19.01
CA ARG A 146 -21.18 12.84 17.76
C ARG A 146 -20.20 13.96 17.39
N THR A 147 -20.60 15.19 17.55
CA THR A 147 -19.78 16.37 17.31
C THR A 147 -18.60 16.43 18.27
N GLU A 148 -18.82 16.17 19.54
CA GLU A 148 -17.76 16.10 20.55
C GLU A 148 -16.75 14.99 20.24
N ILE A 149 -17.21 13.80 19.88
CA ILE A 149 -16.35 12.66 19.46
C ILE A 149 -15.50 13.06 18.25
N LEU A 150 -16.11 13.65 17.23
CA LEU A 150 -15.40 14.09 16.02
C LEU A 150 -14.32 15.14 16.37
N ARG A 151 -14.65 16.13 17.18
CA ARG A 151 -13.70 17.16 17.61
C ARG A 151 -12.52 16.56 18.34
N ASN A 152 -12.77 15.69 19.31
CA ASN A 152 -11.73 15.01 20.07
C ASN A 152 -10.85 14.14 19.16
N CYS A 153 -11.43 13.42 18.19
CA CYS A 153 -10.67 12.64 17.20
C CYS A 153 -9.77 13.52 16.35
N MET A 154 -10.26 14.66 15.87
CA MET A 154 -9.46 15.61 15.07
C MET A 154 -8.32 16.21 15.90
N GLU A 155 -8.56 16.59 17.15
CA GLU A 155 -7.53 17.10 18.06
C GLU A 155 -6.44 16.04 18.33
N GLN A 156 -6.83 14.79 18.56
CA GLN A 156 -5.88 13.68 18.73
C GLN A 156 -5.08 13.37 17.43
N GLY A 157 -5.54 13.80 16.28
CA GLY A 157 -4.81 13.68 15.02
C GLY A 157 -3.47 14.44 15.00
N GLU A 158 -3.28 15.45 15.86
CA GLU A 158 -2.04 16.23 15.97
C GLU A 158 -0.96 15.56 16.86
N ASN A 159 -1.16 14.33 17.29
CA ASN A 159 -0.13 13.57 18.00
C ASN A 159 0.92 12.98 17.04
N SER A 160 2.08 12.61 17.58
CA SER A 160 3.13 11.91 16.84
C SER A 160 2.66 10.54 16.33
N LYS A 161 3.33 10.01 15.31
CA LYS A 161 3.08 8.66 14.76
C LYS A 161 3.11 7.61 15.87
N GLY A 162 2.16 6.68 15.84
CA GLY A 162 2.05 5.63 16.84
C GLY A 162 0.82 4.75 16.64
N LEU A 163 0.53 3.93 17.63
CA LEU A 163 -0.66 3.09 17.69
C LEU A 163 -1.75 3.79 18.51
N PHE A 164 -2.91 3.98 17.90
CA PHE A 164 -4.07 4.62 18.51
C PHE A 164 -5.24 3.64 18.61
N ARG A 165 -6.03 3.77 19.66
CA ARG A 165 -7.26 3.00 19.83
C ARG A 165 -8.45 3.94 19.92
N LEU A 166 -9.44 3.72 19.07
CA LEU A 166 -10.70 4.46 19.06
C LEU A 166 -11.84 3.55 19.51
N THR A 167 -12.48 3.89 20.63
CA THR A 167 -13.64 3.17 21.13
C THR A 167 -14.83 4.13 21.13
N ILE A 168 -15.81 3.85 20.28
CA ILE A 168 -17.03 4.65 20.13
C ILE A 168 -18.24 3.70 20.16
N PRO A 169 -19.32 4.03 20.90
CA PRO A 169 -20.53 3.22 20.90
C PRO A 169 -21.18 3.21 19.49
N THR A 170 -21.93 2.15 19.21
CA THR A 170 -22.69 2.02 17.95
C THR A 170 -23.58 3.24 17.72
N GLY A 171 -23.57 3.76 16.51
CA GLY A 171 -24.28 4.98 16.16
C GLY A 171 -23.59 6.30 16.57
N GLY A 172 -22.40 6.25 17.18
CA GLY A 172 -21.64 7.41 17.64
C GLY A 172 -20.87 8.18 16.55
N GLY A 173 -21.03 7.84 15.26
CA GLY A 173 -20.36 8.54 14.17
C GLY A 173 -18.92 8.08 13.91
N LYS A 174 -18.59 6.81 14.20
CA LYS A 174 -17.25 6.21 14.09
C LYS A 174 -16.59 6.49 12.73
N THR A 175 -17.32 6.28 11.64
CA THR A 175 -16.80 6.45 10.25
C THR A 175 -16.26 7.84 9.98
N THR A 176 -17.03 8.89 10.32
CA THR A 176 -16.61 10.28 10.11
C THR A 176 -15.53 10.71 11.11
N ALA A 177 -15.63 10.25 12.35
CA ALA A 177 -14.65 10.58 13.39
C ALA A 177 -13.27 9.95 13.12
N SER A 178 -13.23 8.68 12.69
CA SER A 178 -11.98 8.01 12.31
C SER A 178 -11.36 8.61 11.03
N LEU A 179 -12.19 9.00 10.05
CA LEU A 179 -11.71 9.72 8.88
C LEU A 179 -11.12 11.08 9.27
N GLY A 180 -11.79 11.80 10.19
CA GLY A 180 -11.30 13.09 10.70
C GLY A 180 -9.95 12.97 11.40
N PHE A 181 -9.81 11.98 12.28
CA PHE A 181 -8.52 11.64 12.88
C PHE A 181 -7.46 11.35 11.81
N ALA A 182 -7.77 10.46 10.85
CA ALA A 182 -6.81 9.99 9.88
C ALA A 182 -6.31 11.12 8.96
N LEU A 183 -7.20 11.98 8.47
CA LEU A 183 -6.83 13.12 7.64
C LEU A 183 -5.98 14.12 8.43
N LYS A 184 -6.38 14.45 9.65
CA LYS A 184 -5.63 15.37 10.52
C LYS A 184 -4.24 14.81 10.84
N HIS A 185 -4.18 13.52 11.21
CA HIS A 185 -2.94 12.82 11.53
C HIS A 185 -2.01 12.69 10.30
N GLY A 186 -2.60 12.39 9.14
CA GLY A 186 -1.87 12.32 7.88
C GLY A 186 -1.23 13.65 7.48
N VAL A 187 -1.96 14.74 7.60
CA VAL A 187 -1.45 16.09 7.30
C VAL A 187 -0.38 16.49 8.32
N TYR A 188 -0.64 16.31 9.62
CA TYR A 188 0.28 16.69 10.69
C TYR A 188 1.62 15.94 10.62
N ASN A 189 1.58 14.65 10.30
CA ASN A 189 2.76 13.78 10.23
C ASN A 189 3.33 13.60 8.81
N HIS A 190 2.88 14.40 7.83
CA HIS A 190 3.34 14.35 6.43
C HIS A 190 3.23 12.94 5.83
N MET A 191 2.08 12.31 6.02
CA MET A 191 1.77 11.01 5.44
C MET A 191 1.11 11.16 4.07
N ASP A 192 1.20 10.11 3.26
CA ASP A 192 0.80 10.17 1.85
C ASP A 192 -0.65 9.76 1.62
N ARG A 193 -1.17 8.82 2.43
CA ARG A 193 -2.50 8.24 2.23
C ARG A 193 -3.14 7.67 3.48
N ILE A 194 -4.42 7.30 3.34
CA ILE A 194 -5.21 6.62 4.35
C ILE A 194 -5.63 5.26 3.78
N ILE A 195 -5.42 4.19 4.54
CA ILE A 195 -5.89 2.84 4.21
C ILE A 195 -6.91 2.42 5.27
N TYR A 196 -8.15 2.26 4.86
CA TYR A 196 -9.25 1.86 5.74
C TYR A 196 -9.56 0.38 5.51
N VAL A 197 -9.28 -0.43 6.50
CA VAL A 197 -9.37 -1.90 6.43
C VAL A 197 -10.60 -2.37 7.20
N ILE A 198 -11.52 -3.07 6.53
CA ILE A 198 -12.82 -3.49 7.05
C ILE A 198 -12.95 -5.01 6.90
N PRO A 199 -13.49 -5.73 7.94
CA PRO A 199 -13.60 -7.19 7.87
C PRO A 199 -14.67 -7.70 6.90
N TYR A 200 -15.70 -6.91 6.62
CA TYR A 200 -16.88 -7.34 5.85
C TYR A 200 -17.12 -6.51 4.60
N THR A 201 -17.30 -7.17 3.46
CA THR A 201 -17.55 -6.50 2.16
C THR A 201 -18.83 -5.67 2.14
N SER A 202 -19.90 -6.11 2.81
CA SER A 202 -21.16 -5.37 2.87
C SER A 202 -21.06 -3.99 3.56
N ILE A 203 -20.07 -3.79 4.42
CA ILE A 203 -19.83 -2.51 5.12
C ILE A 203 -18.89 -1.62 4.33
N ILE A 204 -18.05 -2.19 3.46
CA ILE A 204 -17.08 -1.45 2.66
C ILE A 204 -17.80 -0.45 1.76
N GLU A 205 -18.79 -0.89 0.99
CA GLU A 205 -19.57 -0.05 0.07
C GLU A 205 -20.16 1.17 0.78
N GLN A 206 -20.76 0.95 1.97
CA GLN A 206 -21.35 2.04 2.77
C GLN A 206 -20.29 3.05 3.24
N ASN A 207 -19.14 2.58 3.72
CA ASN A 207 -18.07 3.47 4.18
C ASN A 207 -17.41 4.20 3.00
N ALA A 208 -17.16 3.49 1.90
CA ALA A 208 -16.62 4.09 0.67
C ALA A 208 -17.57 5.16 0.12
N GLU A 209 -18.89 4.92 0.13
CA GLU A 209 -19.88 5.90 -0.29
C GLU A 209 -19.86 7.15 0.59
N VAL A 210 -19.77 7.00 1.91
CA VAL A 210 -19.61 8.14 2.84
C VAL A 210 -18.36 8.93 2.53
N PHE A 211 -17.22 8.26 2.32
CA PHE A 211 -15.96 8.92 2.00
C PHE A 211 -16.02 9.63 0.64
N ARG A 212 -16.61 9.02 -0.38
CA ARG A 212 -16.80 9.64 -1.70
C ARG A 212 -17.66 10.90 -1.63
N LYS A 213 -18.75 10.88 -0.86
CA LYS A 213 -19.62 12.06 -0.66
C LYS A 213 -18.87 13.23 -0.01
N ILE A 214 -17.94 12.95 0.87
CA ILE A 214 -17.14 13.96 1.59
C ILE A 214 -15.96 14.44 0.75
N LEU A 215 -15.22 13.51 0.16
CA LEU A 215 -13.90 13.75 -0.41
C LEU A 215 -13.92 13.88 -1.95
N GLY A 216 -14.94 13.33 -2.61
CA GLY A 216 -15.05 13.20 -4.07
C GLY A 216 -14.60 11.83 -4.56
N ASP A 217 -15.28 11.33 -5.61
CA ASP A 217 -15.11 9.97 -6.14
C ASP A 217 -13.68 9.68 -6.58
N GLN A 218 -13.01 10.65 -7.19
CA GLN A 218 -11.63 10.52 -7.70
C GLN A 218 -10.60 10.24 -6.60
N ASN A 219 -10.93 10.49 -5.33
CA ASN A 219 -10.01 10.38 -4.20
C ASN A 219 -10.15 9.08 -3.40
N VAL A 220 -11.21 8.30 -3.65
CA VAL A 220 -11.54 7.11 -2.86
C VAL A 220 -11.54 5.87 -3.74
N LEU A 221 -10.57 5.00 -3.50
CA LEU A 221 -10.49 3.68 -4.11
C LEU A 221 -11.17 2.67 -3.20
N GLU A 222 -12.14 1.94 -3.73
CA GLU A 222 -12.71 0.75 -3.12
C GLU A 222 -12.07 -0.49 -3.75
N ASN A 223 -11.45 -1.36 -2.95
CA ASN A 223 -10.79 -2.55 -3.48
C ASN A 223 -11.07 -3.79 -2.63
N HIS A 224 -11.95 -4.64 -3.14
CA HIS A 224 -12.25 -5.96 -2.59
C HIS A 224 -12.66 -6.93 -3.70
N TYR A 225 -12.83 -8.21 -3.38
CA TYR A 225 -13.06 -9.26 -4.37
C TYR A 225 -14.32 -9.05 -5.24
N ASN A 226 -15.36 -8.42 -4.69
CA ASN A 226 -16.64 -8.24 -5.40
C ASN A 226 -16.71 -6.95 -6.24
N VAL A 227 -15.69 -6.11 -6.24
CA VAL A 227 -15.69 -4.92 -7.10
C VAL A 227 -15.33 -5.35 -8.50
N ASP A 228 -16.34 -5.37 -9.36
CA ASP A 228 -16.14 -5.51 -10.80
C ASP A 228 -16.13 -4.10 -11.39
N TYR A 229 -14.93 -3.60 -11.66
CA TYR A 229 -14.80 -2.36 -12.43
C TYR A 229 -15.15 -2.69 -13.87
N ASP A 230 -16.35 -2.27 -14.29
CA ASP A 230 -16.78 -2.38 -15.70
C ASP A 230 -15.64 -1.88 -16.62
N SER A 231 -15.39 -2.60 -17.70
CA SER A 231 -14.31 -2.31 -18.67
C SER A 231 -14.54 -1.03 -19.49
N SER A 232 -15.49 -0.20 -19.08
CA SER A 232 -15.72 1.11 -19.68
C SER A 232 -14.54 2.06 -19.44
N GLU A 233 -14.27 2.95 -20.39
CA GLU A 233 -13.17 3.93 -20.28
C GLU A 233 -13.33 4.85 -19.05
N GLU A 234 -14.55 5.05 -18.56
CA GLU A 234 -14.87 5.89 -17.38
C GLU A 234 -14.30 5.30 -16.09
N PHE A 235 -14.33 3.96 -15.91
CA PHE A 235 -13.82 3.28 -14.71
C PHE A 235 -12.35 2.84 -14.80
N LYS A 236 -11.74 3.01 -15.97
CA LYS A 236 -10.35 2.60 -16.21
C LYS A 236 -9.33 3.21 -15.23
N PRO A 237 -9.40 4.50 -14.82
CA PRO A 237 -8.47 5.06 -13.83
C PRO A 237 -8.59 4.37 -12.47
N MET A 238 -9.79 3.99 -12.02
CA MET A 238 -10.01 3.28 -10.77
C MET A 238 -9.53 1.83 -10.83
N GLN A 239 -9.74 1.15 -11.95
CA GLN A 239 -9.20 -0.19 -12.18
C GLN A 239 -7.68 -0.20 -12.10
N LEU A 240 -7.01 0.74 -12.77
CA LEU A 240 -5.56 0.88 -12.71
C LEU A 240 -5.06 1.22 -11.30
N ALA A 241 -5.78 2.08 -10.58
CA ALA A 241 -5.45 2.41 -9.20
C ALA A 241 -5.63 1.22 -8.25
N ALA A 242 -6.60 0.32 -8.51
CA ALA A 242 -6.82 -0.88 -7.70
C ALA A 242 -5.65 -1.88 -7.78
N GLU A 243 -4.86 -1.82 -8.84
CA GLU A 243 -3.71 -2.70 -9.03
C GLU A 243 -2.54 -2.38 -8.09
N ASN A 244 -2.28 -1.11 -7.80
CA ASN A 244 -1.17 -0.67 -6.95
C ASN A 244 -1.56 0.24 -5.76
N TRP A 245 -2.86 0.55 -5.60
CA TRP A 245 -3.38 1.43 -4.55
C TRP A 245 -2.85 2.86 -4.59
N ASP A 246 -2.67 3.38 -5.78
CA ASP A 246 -2.22 4.76 -5.98
C ASP A 246 -3.39 5.75 -5.91
N LYS A 247 -4.03 5.83 -4.73
CA LYS A 247 -5.08 6.80 -4.37
C LYS A 247 -4.88 7.29 -2.93
N PRO A 248 -5.29 8.52 -2.62
CA PRO A 248 -5.11 9.08 -1.28
C PRO A 248 -5.94 8.39 -0.20
N VAL A 249 -7.08 7.79 -0.55
CA VAL A 249 -7.91 7.02 0.37
C VAL A 249 -8.24 5.67 -0.26
N VAL A 250 -7.83 4.59 0.40
CA VAL A 250 -8.11 3.22 -0.02
C VAL A 250 -9.00 2.55 1.03
N VAL A 251 -10.13 2.00 0.60
CA VAL A 251 -11.03 1.20 1.43
C VAL A 251 -10.96 -0.25 0.98
N THR A 252 -10.58 -1.15 1.87
CA THR A 252 -10.28 -2.55 1.50
C THR A 252 -10.66 -3.54 2.59
N THR A 253 -10.53 -4.85 2.30
CA THR A 253 -10.74 -5.93 3.27
C THR A 253 -9.45 -6.31 4.00
N ASN A 254 -9.59 -6.94 5.19
CA ASN A 254 -8.47 -7.59 5.88
C ASN A 254 -7.72 -8.55 4.95
N VAL A 255 -8.45 -9.36 4.18
CA VAL A 255 -7.86 -10.34 3.25
C VAL A 255 -6.98 -9.66 2.20
N GLN A 256 -7.49 -8.65 1.50
CA GLN A 256 -6.71 -7.91 0.49
C GLN A 256 -5.50 -7.20 1.10
N PHE A 257 -5.66 -6.64 2.29
CA PHE A 257 -4.58 -5.97 2.99
C PHE A 257 -3.45 -6.94 3.33
N PHE A 258 -3.75 -8.05 4.03
CA PHE A 258 -2.72 -9.02 4.42
C PHE A 258 -2.15 -9.81 3.23
N GLU A 259 -2.96 -10.13 2.22
CA GLU A 259 -2.43 -10.70 0.98
C GLU A 259 -1.41 -9.78 0.31
N SER A 260 -1.65 -8.47 0.31
CA SER A 260 -0.70 -7.51 -0.27
C SER A 260 0.62 -7.43 0.53
N LEU A 261 0.56 -7.63 1.86
CA LEU A 261 1.75 -7.66 2.72
C LEU A 261 2.58 -8.95 2.53
N TYR A 262 1.94 -10.11 2.39
CA TYR A 262 2.61 -11.41 2.55
C TYR A 262 2.57 -12.31 1.32
N ALA A 263 1.82 -11.98 0.27
CA ALA A 263 1.82 -12.76 -0.95
C ALA A 263 3.20 -12.80 -1.64
N ASN A 264 3.40 -13.82 -2.46
CA ASN A 264 4.59 -13.94 -3.31
C ASN A 264 4.32 -13.59 -4.78
N LYS A 265 3.04 -13.49 -5.20
CA LYS A 265 2.65 -13.16 -6.57
C LYS A 265 2.90 -11.68 -6.87
N SER A 266 3.51 -11.38 -8.01
CA SER A 266 3.82 -10.02 -8.46
C SER A 266 2.60 -9.10 -8.43
N SER A 267 1.46 -9.52 -8.96
CA SER A 267 0.22 -8.72 -8.99
C SER A 267 -0.33 -8.34 -7.60
N LYS A 268 -0.03 -9.14 -6.57
CA LYS A 268 -0.42 -8.82 -5.19
C LYS A 268 0.60 -7.93 -4.50
N CYS A 269 1.89 -8.16 -4.77
CA CYS A 269 2.98 -7.43 -4.12
C CYS A 269 3.11 -5.99 -4.58
N ARG A 270 2.66 -5.62 -5.80
CA ARG A 270 2.82 -4.25 -6.34
C ARG A 270 2.13 -3.15 -5.51
N LYS A 271 1.28 -3.49 -4.56
CA LYS A 271 0.58 -2.56 -3.66
C LYS A 271 1.41 -2.18 -2.43
N LEU A 272 2.37 -3.02 -2.04
CA LEU A 272 3.04 -2.95 -0.74
C LEU A 272 3.80 -1.63 -0.53
N HIS A 273 4.55 -1.15 -1.54
CA HIS A 273 5.31 0.09 -1.40
C HIS A 273 4.39 1.30 -1.21
N ASN A 274 3.17 1.27 -1.75
CA ASN A 274 2.15 2.30 -1.55
C ASN A 274 1.44 2.22 -0.19
N MET A 275 1.67 1.18 0.62
CA MET A 275 1.24 1.15 2.01
C MET A 275 2.19 1.90 2.95
N ALA A 276 3.42 2.18 2.51
CA ALA A 276 4.36 2.96 3.29
C ALA A 276 3.83 4.37 3.55
N ASN A 277 4.25 4.95 4.66
CA ASN A 277 3.87 6.30 5.08
C ASN A 277 2.34 6.57 5.04
N SER A 278 1.55 5.56 5.45
CA SER A 278 0.08 5.63 5.45
C SER A 278 -0.50 5.63 6.86
N VAL A 279 -1.63 6.29 7.04
CA VAL A 279 -2.50 6.07 8.21
C VAL A 279 -3.33 4.83 7.93
N ILE A 280 -3.14 3.77 8.72
CA ILE A 280 -3.88 2.53 8.55
C ILE A 280 -4.93 2.42 9.66
N ILE A 281 -6.19 2.29 9.27
CA ILE A 281 -7.31 2.12 10.20
C ILE A 281 -7.85 0.69 10.06
N PHE A 282 -7.80 -0.08 11.13
CA PHE A 282 -8.51 -1.35 11.22
C PHE A 282 -9.86 -1.12 11.89
N ASP A 283 -10.92 -1.15 11.12
CA ASP A 283 -12.29 -1.14 11.67
C ASP A 283 -12.63 -2.53 12.21
N GLU A 284 -13.35 -2.59 13.32
CA GLU A 284 -13.66 -3.85 14.02
C GLU A 284 -12.39 -4.71 14.28
N ALA A 285 -11.35 -4.09 14.81
CA ALA A 285 -10.01 -4.71 14.99
C ALA A 285 -10.04 -6.03 15.80
N GLN A 286 -11.10 -6.28 16.61
CA GLN A 286 -11.31 -7.55 17.31
C GLN A 286 -11.56 -8.74 16.38
N MET A 287 -11.81 -8.49 15.10
CA MET A 287 -11.99 -9.52 14.06
C MET A 287 -10.67 -9.93 13.39
N LEU A 288 -9.56 -9.32 13.75
CA LEU A 288 -8.25 -9.75 13.29
C LEU A 288 -7.86 -11.08 13.94
N PRO A 289 -7.14 -11.96 13.23
CA PRO A 289 -6.57 -13.17 13.82
C PRO A 289 -5.71 -12.82 15.04
N VAL A 290 -5.76 -13.68 16.06
CA VAL A 290 -5.03 -13.48 17.33
C VAL A 290 -3.67 -14.14 17.30
N ASP A 291 -3.40 -15.03 16.31
CA ASP A 291 -2.17 -15.84 16.18
C ASP A 291 -1.24 -15.28 15.12
#